data_41d3e856c170af91cb25d83c39cf2085
#
_entry.id   41d3e856c170af91cb25d83c39cf2085
#
_cell.length_a   1.000
_cell.length_b   1.000
_cell.length_c   1.000
_cell.angle_alpha   90.00
_cell.angle_beta   90.00
_cell.angle_gamma   90.00
#
_symmetry.space_group_name_H-M   'P 1'
#
loop_
_entity.id
_entity.type
_entity.pdbx_description
1 polymer ?
#
loop_
_entity_poly.entity_id
_entity_poly.type
_entity_poly.pdbx_seq_one_letter_code
_entity_poly.pdbx_strand_id
1 'polypeptide(L)'
;IALRDKALNDYLFAGGFPELLLLSEAEQGDYVRSLVRTIVEKDIAKRYKLRYAQTLMDVANQVLDEFSQEHSFATVQKKHNLKSPNTAKKYLQYLQNAYLVLALPRFSLKSSERRSVHKYYAIDPAMIAKRDEALMTESLGLRLENMVAVELKRRAAIDEQIYYFRKVREYEVDFVRVKGTQVQELIQVTYDFTQP
;
A
#
# COMPACT_ATOMS: atom_id res chain seq x y z
N ILE A 1 4.73 -9.03 26.95
CA ILE A 1 5.34 -9.22 25.63
C ILE A 1 4.44 -10.11 24.82
N ALA A 2 4.20 -11.39 25.18
CA ALA A 2 3.40 -12.35 24.40
C ALA A 2 1.98 -11.88 24.00
N LEU A 3 1.28 -11.11 24.86
CA LEU A 3 -0.04 -10.57 24.54
C LEU A 3 0.00 -9.50 23.44
N ARG A 4 1.05 -8.65 23.47
CA ARG A 4 1.25 -7.61 22.43
C ARG A 4 1.63 -8.22 21.10
N ASP A 5 2.49 -9.24 21.10
CA ASP A 5 2.92 -9.94 19.89
C ASP A 5 1.74 -10.67 19.25
N LYS A 6 0.89 -11.30 20.08
CA LYS A 6 -0.36 -11.89 19.59
C LYS A 6 -1.28 -10.84 18.98
N ALA A 7 -1.54 -9.73 19.66
CA ALA A 7 -2.41 -8.67 19.15
C ALA A 7 -1.88 -8.05 17.85
N LEU A 8 -0.55 -7.92 17.72
CA LEU A 8 0.08 -7.48 16.48
C LEU A 8 -0.15 -8.47 15.35
N ASN A 9 0.10 -9.75 15.59
CA ASN A 9 -0.13 -10.80 14.60
C ASN A 9 -1.60 -10.86 14.21
N ASP A 10 -2.52 -10.83 15.18
CA ASP A 10 -3.96 -10.81 14.90
C ASP A 10 -4.33 -9.63 13.98
N TYR A 11 -3.80 -8.43 14.25
CA TYR A 11 -4.04 -7.26 13.42
C TYR A 11 -3.45 -7.38 12.00
N LEU A 12 -2.26 -7.96 11.83
CA LEU A 12 -1.63 -8.14 10.51
C LEU A 12 -2.47 -9.03 9.57
N PHE A 13 -3.33 -9.89 10.13
CA PHE A 13 -4.17 -10.82 9.36
C PHE A 13 -5.66 -10.47 9.39
N ALA A 14 -6.15 -9.93 10.50
CA ALA A 14 -7.55 -9.54 10.61
C ALA A 14 -7.83 -8.13 10.08
N GLY A 15 -6.83 -7.22 10.18
CA GLY A 15 -7.02 -5.81 9.87
C GLY A 15 -7.77 -5.07 10.97
N GLY A 16 -8.21 -3.85 10.64
CA GLY A 16 -8.86 -2.93 11.57
C GLY A 16 -10.34 -2.63 11.26
N PHE A 17 -10.95 -3.28 10.26
CA PHE A 17 -12.37 -3.07 9.98
C PHE A 17 -13.25 -3.72 11.07
N PRO A 18 -14.04 -2.91 11.83
CA PRO A 18 -14.86 -3.45 12.92
C PRO A 18 -15.89 -4.49 12.46
N GLU A 19 -16.39 -4.37 11.25
CA GLU A 19 -17.38 -5.25 10.65
C GLU A 19 -16.88 -6.70 10.56
N LEU A 20 -15.57 -6.88 10.35
CA LEU A 20 -14.97 -8.21 10.24
C LEU A 20 -15.08 -9.02 11.54
N LEU A 21 -15.18 -8.36 12.69
CA LEU A 21 -15.36 -9.01 13.98
C LEU A 21 -16.73 -9.67 14.12
N LEU A 22 -17.71 -9.26 13.30
CA LEU A 22 -19.09 -9.76 13.32
C LEU A 22 -19.35 -10.85 12.27
N LEU A 23 -18.36 -11.13 11.42
CA LEU A 23 -18.46 -12.07 10.31
C LEU A 23 -17.66 -13.33 10.58
N SER A 24 -18.15 -14.46 10.08
CA SER A 24 -17.38 -15.69 10.03
C SER A 24 -16.17 -15.53 9.11
N GLU A 25 -15.15 -16.33 9.30
CA GLU A 25 -13.92 -16.27 8.49
C GLU A 25 -14.18 -16.39 6.98
N ALA A 26 -15.11 -17.25 6.58
CA ALA A 26 -15.54 -17.39 5.19
C ALA A 26 -16.19 -16.10 4.63
N GLU A 27 -16.99 -15.41 5.45
CA GLU A 27 -17.67 -14.17 5.02
C GLU A 27 -16.74 -12.96 4.96
N GLN A 28 -15.66 -12.95 5.75
CA GLN A 28 -14.70 -11.85 5.78
C GLN A 28 -14.06 -11.59 4.41
N GLY A 29 -13.70 -12.65 3.68
CA GLY A 29 -13.13 -12.53 2.33
C GLY A 29 -14.10 -11.88 1.34
N ASP A 30 -15.37 -12.33 1.35
CA ASP A 30 -16.42 -11.76 0.49
C ASP A 30 -16.71 -10.30 0.84
N TYR A 31 -16.74 -9.97 2.12
CA TYR A 31 -16.90 -8.59 2.59
C TYR A 31 -15.79 -7.68 2.05
N VAL A 32 -14.54 -8.05 2.24
CA VAL A 32 -13.39 -7.22 1.80
C VAL A 32 -13.37 -7.09 0.27
N ARG A 33 -13.62 -8.17 -0.48
CA ARG A 33 -13.71 -8.10 -1.95
C ARG A 33 -14.84 -7.18 -2.40
N SER A 34 -16.00 -7.27 -1.75
CA SER A 34 -17.17 -6.40 -2.04
C SER A 34 -16.88 -4.94 -1.68
N LEU A 35 -16.18 -4.69 -0.56
CA LEU A 35 -15.77 -3.35 -0.15
C LEU A 35 -14.83 -2.70 -1.18
N VAL A 36 -13.77 -3.40 -1.58
CA VAL A 36 -12.84 -2.92 -2.61
C VAL A 36 -13.58 -2.63 -3.92
N ARG A 37 -14.45 -3.54 -4.36
CA ARG A 37 -15.28 -3.35 -5.55
C ARG A 37 -16.17 -2.11 -5.44
N THR A 38 -16.82 -1.92 -4.31
CA THR A 38 -17.70 -0.78 -4.06
C THR A 38 -16.94 0.54 -4.12
N ILE A 39 -15.77 0.61 -3.49
CA ILE A 39 -14.90 1.79 -3.56
C ILE A 39 -14.50 2.08 -5.01
N VAL A 40 -14.03 1.08 -5.74
CA VAL A 40 -13.58 1.28 -7.13
C VAL A 40 -14.72 1.68 -8.06
N GLU A 41 -15.86 0.99 -8.00
CA GLU A 41 -16.97 1.23 -8.94
C GLU A 41 -17.80 2.46 -8.56
N LYS A 42 -18.18 2.60 -7.28
CA LYS A 42 -19.11 3.65 -6.85
C LYS A 42 -18.40 4.94 -6.46
N ASP A 43 -17.30 4.84 -5.70
CA ASP A 43 -16.64 6.06 -5.22
C ASP A 43 -15.64 6.62 -6.22
N ILE A 44 -14.97 5.75 -7.01
CA ILE A 44 -13.98 6.24 -7.98
C ILE A 44 -14.58 6.31 -9.38
N ALA A 45 -14.98 5.17 -9.97
CA ALA A 45 -15.35 5.15 -11.38
C ALA A 45 -16.55 6.06 -11.67
N LYS A 46 -17.57 6.07 -10.81
CA LYS A 46 -18.72 6.96 -10.93
C LYS A 46 -18.34 8.43 -10.73
N ARG A 47 -17.52 8.75 -9.70
CA ARG A 47 -17.08 10.13 -9.39
C ARG A 47 -16.28 10.73 -10.54
N TYR A 48 -15.35 9.98 -11.11
CA TYR A 48 -14.48 10.44 -12.19
C TYR A 48 -15.02 10.12 -13.60
N LYS A 49 -16.25 9.58 -13.70
CA LYS A 49 -16.94 9.21 -14.96
C LYS A 49 -16.05 8.33 -15.86
N LEU A 50 -15.44 7.32 -15.27
CA LEU A 50 -14.53 6.44 -15.99
C LEU A 50 -15.33 5.50 -16.89
N ARG A 51 -14.92 5.44 -18.17
CA ARG A 51 -15.54 4.55 -19.17
C ARG A 51 -15.25 3.06 -18.90
N TYR A 52 -14.10 2.77 -18.33
CA TYR A 52 -13.61 1.40 -18.11
C TYR A 52 -13.28 1.20 -16.63
N ALA A 53 -14.29 0.96 -15.81
CA ALA A 53 -14.12 0.68 -14.37
C ALA A 53 -13.33 -0.62 -14.14
N GLN A 54 -13.47 -1.62 -15.03
CA GLN A 54 -12.73 -2.88 -14.90
C GLN A 54 -11.21 -2.67 -14.94
N THR A 55 -10.70 -1.85 -15.85
CA THR A 55 -9.26 -1.59 -15.94
C THR A 55 -8.74 -0.90 -14.66
N LEU A 56 -9.55 -0.04 -14.03
CA LEU A 56 -9.19 0.53 -12.73
C LEU A 56 -9.20 -0.54 -11.63
N MET A 57 -10.14 -1.48 -11.66
CA MET A 57 -10.18 -2.62 -10.74
C MET A 57 -8.94 -3.49 -10.89
N ASP A 58 -8.52 -3.77 -12.13
CA ASP A 58 -7.30 -4.57 -12.38
C ASP A 58 -6.04 -3.87 -11.84
N VAL A 59 -5.95 -2.54 -11.98
CA VAL A 59 -4.87 -1.73 -11.37
C VAL A 59 -4.94 -1.77 -9.85
N ALA A 60 -6.14 -1.66 -9.26
CA ALA A 60 -6.32 -1.75 -7.81
C ALA A 60 -5.90 -3.12 -7.27
N ASN A 61 -6.32 -4.19 -7.93
CA ASN A 61 -5.94 -5.56 -7.58
C ASN A 61 -4.43 -5.73 -7.63
N GLN A 62 -3.78 -5.31 -8.73
CA GLN A 62 -2.32 -5.40 -8.83
C GLN A 62 -1.62 -4.71 -7.65
N VAL A 63 -2.02 -3.49 -7.33
CA VAL A 63 -1.33 -2.70 -6.28
C VAL A 63 -1.56 -3.29 -4.89
N LEU A 64 -2.74 -3.89 -4.65
CA LEU A 64 -3.04 -4.58 -3.40
C LEU A 64 -2.35 -5.94 -3.29
N ASP A 65 -2.17 -6.66 -4.40
CA ASP A 65 -1.46 -7.95 -4.42
C ASP A 65 0.06 -7.75 -4.32
N GLU A 66 0.57 -6.67 -4.93
CA GLU A 66 1.97 -6.27 -4.90
C GLU A 66 2.20 -5.14 -3.87
N PHE A 67 1.54 -5.21 -2.70
CA PHE A 67 1.68 -4.22 -1.62
C PHE A 67 3.13 -4.15 -1.11
N SER A 68 3.53 -3.01 -0.56
CA SER A 68 4.92 -2.73 -0.14
C SER A 68 5.96 -2.84 -1.28
N GLN A 69 5.51 -2.79 -2.55
CA GLN A 69 6.40 -2.85 -3.72
C GLN A 69 6.38 -1.56 -4.53
N GLU A 70 7.45 -1.37 -5.31
CA GLU A 70 7.58 -0.23 -6.22
C GLU A 70 6.73 -0.40 -7.47
N HIS A 71 5.95 0.62 -7.80
CA HIS A 71 5.25 0.73 -9.07
C HIS A 71 5.63 2.02 -9.80
N SER A 72 6.14 1.88 -11.02
CA SER A 72 6.30 3.01 -11.91
C SER A 72 5.04 3.21 -12.77
N PHE A 73 4.72 4.45 -13.11
CA PHE A 73 3.59 4.73 -14.01
C PHE A 73 3.74 4.06 -15.37
N ALA A 74 4.98 3.92 -15.86
CA ALA A 74 5.27 3.24 -17.13
C ALA A 74 5.02 1.73 -17.03
N THR A 75 5.39 1.10 -15.90
CA THR A 75 5.16 -0.33 -15.68
C THR A 75 3.67 -0.64 -15.60
N VAL A 76 2.92 0.14 -14.81
CA VAL A 76 1.46 0.00 -14.68
C VAL A 76 0.77 0.25 -16.03
N GLN A 77 1.21 1.28 -16.77
CA GLN A 77 0.69 1.56 -18.11
C GLN A 77 0.85 0.37 -19.05
N LYS A 78 2.03 -0.24 -19.10
CA LYS A 78 2.32 -1.39 -19.98
C LYS A 78 1.52 -2.63 -19.56
N LYS A 79 1.49 -2.95 -18.25
CA LYS A 79 0.82 -4.15 -17.71
C LYS A 79 -0.71 -4.13 -18.00
N HIS A 80 -1.33 -2.97 -17.94
CA HIS A 80 -2.78 -2.82 -18.13
C HIS A 80 -3.17 -2.20 -19.50
N ASN A 81 -2.26 -2.11 -20.46
CA ASN A 81 -2.49 -1.53 -21.79
C ASN A 81 -3.18 -0.15 -21.73
N LEU A 82 -2.78 0.69 -20.75
CA LEU A 82 -3.33 2.03 -20.61
C LEU A 82 -2.82 2.95 -21.73
N LYS A 83 -3.62 3.94 -22.09
CA LYS A 83 -3.32 4.89 -23.17
C LYS A 83 -1.98 5.63 -22.97
N SER A 84 -1.59 5.90 -21.73
CA SER A 84 -0.35 6.60 -21.41
C SER A 84 0.08 6.38 -19.94
N PRO A 85 1.35 6.63 -19.58
CA PRO A 85 1.78 6.66 -18.17
C PRO A 85 1.02 7.68 -17.33
N ASN A 86 0.54 8.77 -17.94
CA ASN A 86 -0.28 9.76 -17.25
C ASN A 86 -1.66 9.21 -16.88
N THR A 87 -2.22 8.30 -17.66
CA THR A 87 -3.46 7.58 -17.31
C THR A 87 -3.22 6.67 -16.11
N ALA A 88 -2.11 5.93 -16.08
CA ALA A 88 -1.71 5.12 -14.92
C ALA A 88 -1.55 5.99 -13.67
N LYS A 89 -0.84 7.12 -13.78
CA LYS A 89 -0.72 8.10 -12.68
C LYS A 89 -2.08 8.53 -12.14
N LYS A 90 -3.03 8.88 -13.02
CA LYS A 90 -4.39 9.28 -12.60
C LYS A 90 -5.12 8.15 -11.86
N TYR A 91 -5.05 6.92 -12.35
CA TYR A 91 -5.70 5.78 -11.72
C TYR A 91 -5.13 5.54 -10.31
N LEU A 92 -3.81 5.50 -10.19
CA LEU A 92 -3.13 5.37 -8.89
C LEU A 92 -3.48 6.52 -7.93
N GLN A 93 -3.60 7.75 -8.44
CA GLN A 93 -4.03 8.90 -7.65
C GLN A 93 -5.50 8.74 -7.18
N TYR A 94 -6.37 8.18 -8.00
CA TYR A 94 -7.77 7.94 -7.62
C TYR A 94 -7.87 6.91 -6.49
N LEU A 95 -7.05 5.84 -6.54
CA LEU A 95 -6.98 4.85 -5.46
C LEU A 95 -6.50 5.49 -4.14
N GLN A 96 -5.52 6.40 -4.20
CA GLN A 96 -5.05 7.15 -3.04
C GLN A 96 -6.13 8.10 -2.49
N ASN A 97 -6.81 8.84 -3.38
CA ASN A 97 -7.86 9.79 -2.98
C ASN A 97 -9.07 9.09 -2.35
N ALA A 98 -9.30 7.83 -2.68
CA ALA A 98 -10.34 6.99 -2.08
C ALA A 98 -9.87 6.23 -0.84
N TYR A 99 -8.67 6.50 -0.36
CA TYR A 99 -8.06 5.81 0.79
C TYR A 99 -8.06 4.27 0.65
N LEU A 100 -7.91 3.77 -0.57
CA LEU A 100 -7.70 2.35 -0.80
C LEU A 100 -6.23 1.98 -0.58
N VAL A 101 -5.34 2.88 -1.00
CA VAL A 101 -3.89 2.72 -0.86
C VAL A 101 -3.23 4.01 -0.41
N LEU A 102 -2.11 3.87 0.28
CA LEU A 102 -1.13 4.90 0.56
C LEU A 102 0.03 4.78 -0.42
N ALA A 103 0.57 5.89 -0.92
CA ALA A 103 1.77 5.91 -1.74
C ALA A 103 2.89 6.70 -1.06
N LEU A 104 4.08 6.13 -1.02
CA LEU A 104 5.28 6.81 -0.60
C LEU A 104 6.22 7.04 -1.79
N PRO A 105 6.64 8.28 -2.02
CA PRO A 105 7.60 8.57 -3.09
C PRO A 105 9.01 8.10 -2.70
N ARG A 106 9.84 7.85 -3.70
CA ARG A 106 11.25 7.55 -3.51
C ARG A 106 12.00 8.79 -3.03
N PHE A 107 12.83 8.64 -1.99
CA PHE A 107 13.77 9.68 -1.61
C PHE A 107 14.88 9.80 -2.65
N SER A 108 14.93 10.92 -3.34
CA SER A 108 15.95 11.21 -4.35
C SER A 108 16.13 12.72 -4.48
N LEU A 109 17.36 13.16 -4.75
CA LEU A 109 17.66 14.54 -5.09
C LEU A 109 17.09 14.91 -6.47
N LYS A 110 16.93 13.92 -7.35
CA LYS A 110 16.34 14.12 -8.67
C LYS A 110 14.81 14.12 -8.59
N SER A 111 14.20 15.25 -8.88
CA SER A 111 12.75 15.42 -8.81
C SER A 111 11.96 14.49 -9.76
N SER A 112 12.57 14.08 -10.89
CA SER A 112 11.97 13.12 -11.82
C SER A 112 11.80 11.73 -11.19
N GLU A 113 12.80 11.24 -10.47
CA GLU A 113 12.73 9.94 -9.77
C GLU A 113 11.68 9.95 -8.67
N ARG A 114 11.62 11.03 -7.86
CA ARG A 114 10.59 11.19 -6.82
C ARG A 114 9.15 11.15 -7.36
N ARG A 115 8.94 11.54 -8.61
CA ARG A 115 7.61 11.66 -9.21
C ARG A 115 7.16 10.47 -10.05
N SER A 116 8.07 9.58 -10.42
CA SER A 116 7.78 8.52 -11.39
C SER A 116 7.58 7.14 -10.79
N VAL A 117 8.12 6.89 -9.60
CA VAL A 117 8.07 5.59 -8.92
C VAL A 117 7.66 5.80 -7.47
N HIS A 118 6.71 5.00 -7.00
CA HIS A 118 6.25 5.03 -5.62
C HIS A 118 6.12 3.59 -5.10
N LYS A 119 6.34 3.38 -3.79
CA LYS A 119 5.87 2.21 -3.09
C LYS A 119 4.40 2.41 -2.67
N TYR A 120 3.60 1.36 -2.82
CA TYR A 120 2.19 1.41 -2.46
C TYR A 120 1.90 0.46 -1.32
N TYR A 121 1.07 0.91 -0.39
CA TYR A 121 0.68 0.20 0.80
C TYR A 121 -0.84 0.18 0.89
N ALA A 122 -1.42 -0.94 1.26
CA ALA A 122 -2.86 -1.02 1.55
C ALA A 122 -3.16 -0.22 2.82
N ILE A 123 -4.27 0.52 2.83
CA ILE A 123 -4.63 1.32 4.00
C ILE A 123 -5.00 0.49 5.21
N ASP A 124 -5.45 -0.74 4.99
CA ASP A 124 -5.79 -1.69 6.04
C ASP A 124 -5.27 -3.10 5.70
N PRO A 125 -4.65 -3.83 6.66
CA PRO A 125 -4.15 -5.19 6.45
C PRO A 125 -5.20 -6.19 5.97
N ALA A 126 -6.48 -6.02 6.31
CA ALA A 126 -7.55 -6.90 5.83
C ALA A 126 -7.66 -6.89 4.29
N MET A 127 -7.36 -5.75 3.65
CA MET A 127 -7.38 -5.64 2.19
C MET A 127 -6.30 -6.49 1.51
N ILE A 128 -5.32 -6.95 2.27
CA ILE A 128 -4.27 -7.88 1.83
C ILE A 128 -4.66 -9.31 2.23
N ALA A 129 -4.93 -9.51 3.53
CA ALA A 129 -5.06 -10.82 4.13
C ALA A 129 -6.32 -11.59 3.71
N LYS A 130 -7.42 -10.88 3.43
CA LYS A 130 -8.74 -11.50 3.16
C LYS A 130 -9.05 -11.65 1.68
N ARG A 131 -8.10 -11.32 0.78
CA ARG A 131 -8.33 -11.42 -0.68
C ARG A 131 -7.82 -12.72 -1.27
N ASP A 132 -6.73 -13.25 -0.77
CA ASP A 132 -6.13 -14.50 -1.26
C ASP A 132 -5.48 -15.27 -0.10
N GLU A 133 -5.96 -16.49 0.15
CA GLU A 133 -5.46 -17.35 1.23
C GLU A 133 -4.13 -18.03 0.87
N ALA A 134 -3.83 -18.17 -0.42
CA ALA A 134 -2.69 -18.98 -0.88
C ALA A 134 -1.32 -18.30 -0.68
N LEU A 135 -1.28 -16.98 -0.53
CA LEU A 135 -0.02 -16.21 -0.44
C LEU A 135 0.34 -15.79 1.00
N MET A 136 -0.36 -16.32 2.01
CA MET A 136 -0.28 -15.81 3.40
C MET A 136 1.05 -16.05 4.12
N THR A 137 1.83 -17.03 3.74
CA THR A 137 2.99 -17.48 4.53
C THR A 137 4.28 -16.71 4.26
N GLU A 138 4.44 -16.14 3.07
CA GLU A 138 5.72 -15.57 2.63
C GLU A 138 5.89 -14.06 2.85
N SER A 139 4.91 -13.38 3.41
CA SER A 139 4.86 -11.91 3.39
C SER A 139 4.79 -11.22 4.75
N LEU A 140 5.15 -11.87 5.86
CA LEU A 140 5.09 -11.26 7.20
C LEU A 140 5.90 -9.97 7.31
N GLY A 141 7.11 -9.95 6.75
CA GLY A 141 7.94 -8.74 6.70
C GLY A 141 7.26 -7.60 5.93
N LEU A 142 6.71 -7.91 4.74
CA LEU A 142 5.99 -6.93 3.92
C LEU A 142 4.69 -6.45 4.59
N ARG A 143 3.96 -7.33 5.30
CA ARG A 143 2.77 -6.94 6.07
C ARG A 143 3.13 -6.02 7.22
N LEU A 144 4.21 -6.30 7.94
CA LEU A 144 4.73 -5.44 8.99
C LEU A 144 5.16 -4.09 8.42
N GLU A 145 5.90 -4.09 7.30
CA GLU A 145 6.26 -2.86 6.59
C GLU A 145 5.02 -2.05 6.19
N ASN A 146 4.00 -2.71 5.65
CA ASN A 146 2.73 -2.06 5.29
C ASN A 146 2.06 -1.38 6.51
N MET A 147 1.98 -2.09 7.63
CA MET A 147 1.40 -1.55 8.85
C MET A 147 2.22 -0.34 9.37
N VAL A 148 3.55 -0.44 9.37
CA VAL A 148 4.44 0.66 9.77
C VAL A 148 4.26 1.86 8.85
N ALA A 149 4.14 1.67 7.52
CA ALA A 149 3.89 2.75 6.57
C ALA A 149 2.61 3.54 6.90
N VAL A 150 1.52 2.82 7.15
CA VAL A 150 0.22 3.43 7.51
C VAL A 150 0.33 4.18 8.83
N GLU A 151 0.97 3.60 9.84
CA GLU A 151 1.11 4.21 11.17
C GLU A 151 2.02 5.45 11.13
N LEU A 152 3.13 5.39 10.40
CA LEU A 152 4.00 6.56 10.20
C LEU A 152 3.24 7.70 9.52
N LYS A 153 2.44 7.38 8.49
CA LYS A 153 1.64 8.39 7.80
C LYS A 153 0.54 8.98 8.68
N ARG A 154 -0.07 8.17 9.53
CA ARG A 154 -1.10 8.60 10.49
C ARG A 154 -0.53 9.55 11.55
N ARG A 155 0.72 9.34 11.97
CA ARG A 155 1.41 10.15 12.99
C ARG A 155 2.17 11.34 12.41
N ALA A 156 2.41 11.38 11.11
CA ALA A 156 3.20 12.43 10.49
C ALA A 156 2.60 13.81 10.74
N ALA A 157 3.42 14.76 11.15
CA ALA A 157 3.05 16.16 11.24
C ALA A 157 2.82 16.76 9.83
N ILE A 158 2.14 17.92 9.75
CA ILE A 158 1.80 18.57 8.48
C ILE A 158 3.05 18.91 7.65
N ASP A 159 4.14 19.28 8.32
CA ASP A 159 5.42 19.65 7.72
C ASP A 159 6.39 18.45 7.55
N GLU A 160 5.93 17.25 7.86
CA GLU A 160 6.70 16.02 7.77
C GLU A 160 6.33 15.22 6.53
N GLN A 161 7.35 14.71 5.84
CA GLN A 161 7.20 13.86 4.66
C GLN A 161 7.88 12.52 4.90
N ILE A 162 7.25 11.45 4.41
CA ILE A 162 7.77 10.10 4.51
C ILE A 162 8.08 9.62 3.11
N TYR A 163 9.27 9.08 2.95
CA TYR A 163 9.80 8.50 1.73
C TYR A 163 10.29 7.08 2.01
N TYR A 164 10.55 6.29 0.98
CA TYR A 164 11.46 5.15 1.03
C TYR A 164 12.73 5.50 0.27
N PHE A 165 13.84 4.81 0.56
CA PHE A 165 15.09 4.98 -0.18
C PHE A 165 15.52 3.65 -0.78
N ARG A 166 15.94 3.67 -2.05
CA ARG A 166 16.47 2.49 -2.72
C ARG A 166 17.60 2.87 -3.66
N LYS A 167 18.76 2.24 -3.48
CA LYS A 167 19.85 2.26 -4.43
C LYS A 167 19.91 0.91 -5.14
N VAL A 168 19.63 0.94 -6.44
CA VAL A 168 19.46 -0.28 -7.24
C VAL A 168 20.65 -1.23 -7.06
N ARG A 169 20.37 -2.49 -6.70
CA ARG A 169 21.34 -3.57 -6.46
C ARG A 169 22.29 -3.39 -5.26
N GLU A 170 22.09 -2.39 -4.41
CA GLU A 170 22.98 -2.16 -3.27
C GLU A 170 22.23 -2.27 -1.94
N TYR A 171 21.34 -1.35 -1.66
CA TYR A 171 20.61 -1.32 -0.38
C TYR A 171 19.29 -0.56 -0.50
N GLU A 172 18.43 -0.84 0.46
CA GLU A 172 17.11 -0.22 0.61
C GLU A 172 16.96 0.23 2.07
N VAL A 173 16.23 1.33 2.28
CA VAL A 173 15.74 1.78 3.58
C VAL A 173 14.23 1.94 3.45
N ASP A 174 13.49 1.22 4.27
CA ASP A 174 12.03 1.16 4.13
C ASP A 174 11.39 2.52 4.31
N PHE A 175 11.83 3.31 5.30
CA PHE A 175 11.29 4.65 5.50
C PHE A 175 12.37 5.68 5.83
N VAL A 176 12.22 6.84 5.22
CA VAL A 176 13.01 8.04 5.46
C VAL A 176 12.05 9.16 5.86
N ARG A 177 12.11 9.57 7.12
CA ARG A 177 11.31 10.69 7.64
C ARG A 177 12.07 11.99 7.43
N VAL A 178 11.40 12.96 6.83
CA VAL A 178 11.99 14.26 6.47
C VAL A 178 11.09 15.38 6.99
N LYS A 179 11.70 16.35 7.67
CA LYS A 179 11.03 17.57 8.10
C LYS A 179 11.73 18.76 7.44
N GLY A 180 10.97 19.51 6.63
CA GLY A 180 11.56 20.54 5.78
C GLY A 180 12.60 19.96 4.81
N THR A 181 13.86 20.28 4.99
CA THR A 181 14.99 19.77 4.17
C THR A 181 15.87 18.75 4.91
N GLN A 182 15.53 18.42 6.16
CA GLN A 182 16.37 17.59 7.01
C GLN A 182 15.78 16.18 7.17
N VAL A 183 16.63 15.17 6.96
CA VAL A 183 16.31 13.79 7.33
C VAL A 183 16.34 13.70 8.85
N GLN A 184 15.22 13.27 9.44
CA GLN A 184 15.05 13.11 10.88
C GLN A 184 15.36 11.69 11.32
N GLU A 185 14.96 10.72 10.52
CA GLU A 185 15.03 9.31 10.91
C GLU A 185 15.11 8.41 9.68
N LEU A 186 15.85 7.31 9.81
CA LEU A 186 15.88 6.18 8.90
C LEU A 186 15.32 4.97 9.64
N ILE A 187 14.33 4.30 9.04
CA ILE A 187 13.65 3.17 9.66
C ILE A 187 13.76 1.97 8.73
N GLN A 188 14.26 0.86 9.28
CA GLN A 188 14.26 -0.45 8.63
C GLN A 188 13.32 -1.36 9.41
N VAL A 189 12.44 -2.06 8.71
CA VAL A 189 11.46 -2.97 9.30
C VAL A 189 11.92 -4.40 9.06
N THR A 190 12.01 -5.18 10.13
CA THR A 190 12.30 -6.60 10.06
C THR A 190 11.39 -7.38 11.00
N TYR A 191 10.91 -8.51 10.55
CA TYR A 191 10.13 -9.42 11.38
C TYR A 191 11.03 -10.36 12.20
N ASP A 192 12.21 -10.67 11.69
CA ASP A 192 13.18 -11.55 12.36
C ASP A 192 14.47 -10.78 12.63
N PHE A 193 14.78 -10.58 13.92
CA PHE A 193 16.01 -9.93 14.38
C PHE A 193 17.22 -10.88 14.44
N THR A 194 17.05 -12.16 14.11
CA THR A 194 18.13 -13.16 14.14
C THR A 194 18.93 -13.20 12.84
N GLN A 195 18.45 -12.54 11.79
CA GLN A 195 19.20 -12.35 10.54
C GLN A 195 19.87 -10.97 10.51
N PRO A 196 21.18 -10.89 10.21
CA PRO A 196 21.92 -9.62 10.13
C PRO A 196 21.49 -8.76 8.94
#